data_0b58ba9cdcf07e49942dc5ab242f7035
#
_entry.id   0b58ba9cdcf07e49942dc5ab242f7035
#
_cell.length_a   1.000
_cell.length_b   1.000
_cell.length_c   1.000
_cell.angle_alpha   90.00
_cell.angle_beta   90.00
_cell.angle_gamma   90.00
#
_symmetry.space_group_name_H-M   'P 1'
#
loop_
_entity.id
_entity.type
_entity.pdbx_description
1 polymer ?
#
loop_
_entity_poly.entity_id
_entity_poly.type
_entity_poly.pdbx_seq_one_letter_code
_entity_poly.pdbx_strand_id
1 'polypeptide(L)'
;MNFIKHIAVVLILMVSSISYSQVKFEAKVSKNKLGVNERLRIDFEMNQDGDHFSPPDFSNFTVVGGPNQSVSNSWINGVRSFTKTYSYFLAPKNQGNFTIEQASITIDGQTYKTIPLKIEVTAAIDIPKDPNDPDYLAAESIHLVAEISKTNPYLNEAITVVYKLYVSPNTGVDNWQETNSPRYNDFWSQNIDMQGQKVQTGTFNGEDYRFLVLRKTVLYPQKTGKLDIEPLTLDISVQVPTNRRDIFGRRLMTQAHRTVSAGNKTIDVKPLPEVGKPADFSGAVGDFSFNVTMSKTEL
;
A
#
# COMPACT_ATOMS: atom_id res chain seq x y z
N MET A 1 16.71 -20.19 -66.69
CA MET A 1 15.76 -20.80 -65.71
C MET A 1 16.30 -20.88 -64.32
N ASN A 2 17.61 -21.07 -64.09
CA ASN A 2 18.22 -21.18 -62.74
C ASN A 2 18.31 -19.80 -62.02
N PHE A 3 18.55 -18.71 -62.73
CA PHE A 3 18.68 -17.36 -62.16
C PHE A 3 17.40 -16.87 -61.45
N ILE A 4 16.23 -17.10 -62.06
CA ILE A 4 14.92 -16.76 -61.46
C ILE A 4 14.64 -17.57 -60.23
N LYS A 5 15.05 -18.84 -60.16
CA LYS A 5 14.92 -19.67 -58.94
C LYS A 5 15.78 -19.15 -57.77
N HIS A 6 16.96 -18.63 -58.04
CA HIS A 6 17.83 -18.06 -57.00
C HIS A 6 17.28 -16.73 -56.47
N ILE A 7 16.71 -15.89 -57.33
CA ILE A 7 16.05 -14.64 -56.93
C ILE A 7 14.80 -14.95 -56.06
N ALA A 8 13.98 -15.94 -56.45
CA ALA A 8 12.83 -16.37 -55.68
C ALA A 8 13.21 -16.91 -54.25
N VAL A 9 14.29 -17.67 -54.18
CA VAL A 9 14.81 -18.19 -52.86
C VAL A 9 15.34 -17.05 -52.00
N VAL A 10 16.05 -16.07 -52.55
CA VAL A 10 16.54 -14.90 -51.82
C VAL A 10 15.38 -14.03 -51.33
N LEU A 11 14.31 -13.86 -52.14
CA LEU A 11 13.11 -13.12 -51.75
C LEU A 11 12.35 -13.83 -50.62
N ILE A 12 12.24 -15.16 -50.66
CA ILE A 12 11.62 -15.96 -49.59
C ILE A 12 12.43 -15.89 -48.29
N LEU A 13 13.78 -15.90 -48.37
CA LEU A 13 14.65 -15.72 -47.19
C LEU A 13 14.59 -14.33 -46.62
N MET A 14 14.33 -13.28 -47.42
CA MET A 14 14.14 -11.90 -46.88
C MET A 14 12.80 -11.71 -46.16
N VAL A 15 11.76 -12.44 -46.53
CA VAL A 15 10.42 -12.32 -45.89
C VAL A 15 10.37 -13.01 -44.51
N SER A 16 11.27 -13.97 -44.27
CA SER A 16 11.31 -14.72 -43.01
C SER A 16 11.96 -13.99 -41.82
N SER A 17 12.49 -12.77 -42.00
CA SER A 17 13.22 -12.02 -40.95
C SER A 17 12.38 -10.97 -40.22
N ILE A 18 11.07 -10.88 -40.45
CA ILE A 18 10.22 -9.97 -39.70
C ILE A 18 9.82 -10.66 -38.38
N SER A 19 10.74 -10.65 -37.42
CA SER A 19 10.46 -11.05 -36.05
C SER A 19 9.70 -9.91 -35.35
N TYR A 20 8.37 -9.93 -35.41
CA TYR A 20 7.60 -9.07 -34.51
C TYR A 20 7.82 -9.54 -33.08
N SER A 21 8.31 -8.65 -32.22
CA SER A 21 8.31 -8.93 -30.77
C SER A 21 6.86 -9.15 -30.34
N GLN A 22 6.54 -10.38 -30.01
CA GLN A 22 5.18 -10.72 -29.57
C GLN A 22 4.85 -9.95 -28.29
N VAL A 23 3.70 -9.30 -28.27
CA VAL A 23 3.19 -8.65 -27.06
C VAL A 23 2.97 -9.70 -25.99
N LYS A 24 3.57 -9.49 -24.82
CA LYS A 24 3.48 -10.37 -23.67
C LYS A 24 2.81 -9.61 -22.54
N PHE A 25 1.69 -10.15 -22.05
CA PHE A 25 1.01 -9.64 -20.85
C PHE A 25 0.66 -10.82 -19.95
N GLU A 26 1.31 -10.89 -18.80
CA GLU A 26 1.26 -12.03 -17.90
C GLU A 26 0.96 -11.61 -16.47
N ALA A 27 0.21 -12.46 -15.75
CA ALA A 27 0.06 -12.37 -14.31
C ALA A 27 0.98 -13.40 -13.64
N LYS A 28 1.71 -12.96 -12.62
CA LYS A 28 2.61 -13.80 -11.83
C LYS A 28 2.28 -13.62 -10.35
N VAL A 29 2.34 -14.69 -9.57
CA VAL A 29 2.15 -14.67 -8.13
C VAL A 29 3.40 -15.12 -7.41
N SER A 30 3.65 -14.56 -6.24
CA SER A 30 4.79 -14.94 -5.39
C SER A 30 4.69 -16.39 -4.90
N LYS A 31 3.46 -16.91 -4.73
CA LYS A 31 3.15 -18.28 -4.36
C LYS A 31 1.71 -18.60 -4.79
N ASN A 32 1.45 -19.88 -5.12
CA ASN A 32 0.10 -20.35 -5.49
C ASN A 32 -0.60 -21.12 -4.36
N LYS A 33 0.11 -21.35 -3.24
CA LYS A 33 -0.40 -21.95 -2.01
C LYS A 33 0.10 -21.17 -0.81
N LEU A 34 -0.82 -20.76 0.08
CA LEU A 34 -0.48 -19.97 1.26
C LEU A 34 -1.49 -20.20 2.38
N GLY A 35 -1.07 -19.92 3.63
CA GLY A 35 -1.97 -19.87 4.78
C GLY A 35 -2.86 -18.63 4.75
N VAL A 36 -4.05 -18.73 5.37
CA VAL A 36 -4.99 -17.59 5.45
C VAL A 36 -4.40 -16.37 6.18
N ASN A 37 -3.36 -16.57 6.99
CA ASN A 37 -2.61 -15.51 7.70
C ASN A 37 -1.38 -14.98 6.93
N GLU A 38 -1.15 -15.47 5.71
CA GLU A 38 -0.05 -15.00 4.86
C GLU A 38 -0.54 -13.96 3.83
N ARG A 39 0.41 -13.34 3.15
CA ARG A 39 0.16 -12.39 2.06
C ARG A 39 0.65 -12.96 0.74
N LEU A 40 -0.03 -12.57 -0.32
CA LEU A 40 0.26 -12.91 -1.70
C LEU A 40 0.60 -11.64 -2.47
N ARG A 41 1.75 -11.59 -3.14
CA ARG A 41 2.01 -10.57 -4.15
C ARG A 41 1.60 -11.10 -5.52
N ILE A 42 0.87 -10.27 -6.28
CA ILE A 42 0.55 -10.52 -7.68
C ILE A 42 1.10 -9.39 -8.53
N ASP A 43 1.80 -9.75 -9.60
CA ASP A 43 2.40 -8.85 -10.57
C ASP A 43 1.75 -9.05 -11.94
N PHE A 44 1.32 -7.96 -12.56
CA PHE A 44 0.85 -7.93 -13.96
C PHE A 44 1.93 -7.27 -14.79
N GLU A 45 2.67 -8.10 -15.53
CA GLU A 45 3.89 -7.71 -16.26
C GLU A 45 3.63 -7.68 -17.76
N MET A 46 4.08 -6.62 -18.44
CA MET A 46 4.00 -6.45 -19.88
C MET A 46 5.33 -5.99 -20.46
N ASN A 47 5.61 -6.41 -21.72
CA ASN A 47 6.84 -6.09 -22.42
C ASN A 47 6.72 -4.89 -23.39
N GLN A 48 5.55 -4.26 -23.44
CA GLN A 48 5.28 -3.03 -24.18
C GLN A 48 4.43 -2.11 -23.32
N ASP A 49 4.49 -0.80 -23.55
CA ASP A 49 3.63 0.15 -22.84
C ASP A 49 2.19 0.03 -23.28
N GLY A 50 1.26 0.18 -22.34
CA GLY A 50 -0.16 0.07 -22.61
C GLY A 50 -0.97 0.93 -21.66
N ASP A 51 -2.21 1.19 -22.07
CA ASP A 51 -3.19 2.02 -21.40
C ASP A 51 -4.39 1.20 -20.93
N HIS A 52 -5.26 1.81 -20.11
CA HIS A 52 -6.52 1.21 -19.64
C HIS A 52 -6.30 -0.14 -18.95
N PHE A 53 -5.27 -0.22 -18.10
CA PHE A 53 -5.08 -1.40 -17.26
C PHE A 53 -6.29 -1.58 -16.33
N SER A 54 -6.91 -2.77 -16.39
CA SER A 54 -8.02 -3.17 -15.52
C SER A 54 -7.61 -4.43 -14.75
N PRO A 55 -7.40 -4.33 -13.42
CA PRO A 55 -7.13 -5.50 -12.60
C PRO A 55 -8.34 -6.43 -12.56
N PRO A 56 -8.15 -7.73 -12.21
CA PRO A 56 -9.26 -8.64 -11.94
C PRO A 56 -9.97 -8.26 -10.65
N ASP A 57 -11.15 -8.85 -10.44
CA ASP A 57 -11.83 -8.78 -9.14
C ASP A 57 -11.05 -9.58 -8.08
N PHE A 58 -10.77 -8.94 -6.96
CA PHE A 58 -10.13 -9.54 -5.79
C PHE A 58 -11.14 -9.84 -4.66
N SER A 59 -12.39 -10.16 -4.96
CA SER A 59 -13.48 -10.34 -3.97
C SER A 59 -13.13 -11.31 -2.84
N ASN A 60 -12.35 -12.37 -3.11
CA ASN A 60 -11.90 -13.36 -2.14
C ASN A 60 -10.66 -12.94 -1.33
N PHE A 61 -10.09 -11.79 -1.66
CA PHE A 61 -8.91 -11.24 -1.02
C PHE A 61 -9.16 -9.81 -0.58
N THR A 62 -8.46 -9.37 0.46
CA THR A 62 -8.35 -7.95 0.82
C THR A 62 -7.11 -7.40 0.14
N VAL A 63 -7.25 -6.34 -0.66
CA VAL A 63 -6.09 -5.62 -1.20
C VAL A 63 -5.46 -4.85 -0.06
N VAL A 64 -4.27 -5.27 0.37
CA VAL A 64 -3.52 -4.65 1.49
C VAL A 64 -2.41 -3.73 1.00
N GLY A 65 -2.21 -3.63 -0.31
CA GLY A 65 -1.28 -2.68 -0.95
C GLY A 65 -1.38 -2.72 -2.47
N GLY A 66 -1.04 -1.61 -3.12
CA GLY A 66 -1.06 -1.47 -4.59
C GLY A 66 -2.29 -0.71 -5.14
N PRO A 67 -2.34 -0.50 -6.49
CA PRO A 67 -1.30 -0.91 -7.44
C PRO A 67 -0.01 -0.09 -7.33
N ASN A 68 1.11 -0.79 -7.19
CA ASN A 68 2.42 -0.19 -7.38
C ASN A 68 2.82 -0.36 -8.84
N GLN A 69 3.20 0.72 -9.51
CA GLN A 69 3.67 0.68 -10.89
C GLN A 69 5.19 0.78 -10.92
N SER A 70 5.84 -0.12 -11.63
CA SER A 70 7.27 0.00 -11.98
C SER A 70 7.46 -0.08 -13.49
N VAL A 71 8.42 0.69 -14.00
CA VAL A 71 8.82 0.66 -15.40
C VAL A 71 10.33 0.48 -15.45
N SER A 72 10.77 -0.54 -16.18
CA SER A 72 12.19 -0.83 -16.42
C SER A 72 12.48 -0.78 -17.92
N ASN A 73 13.49 -0.03 -18.28
CA ASN A 73 14.08 -0.03 -19.62
C ASN A 73 15.54 -0.46 -19.51
N SER A 74 15.92 -1.52 -20.20
CA SER A 74 17.31 -1.93 -20.25
C SER A 74 17.80 -2.07 -21.68
N TRP A 75 19.09 -1.82 -21.88
CA TRP A 75 19.75 -1.95 -23.15
C TRP A 75 21.02 -2.78 -22.95
N ILE A 76 20.97 -4.02 -23.37
CA ILE A 76 22.09 -4.96 -23.19
C ILE A 76 22.45 -5.54 -24.57
N ASN A 77 23.71 -5.40 -24.97
CA ASN A 77 24.24 -5.91 -26.26
C ASN A 77 23.41 -5.49 -27.49
N GLY A 78 22.93 -4.24 -27.51
CA GLY A 78 22.11 -3.72 -28.61
C GLY A 78 20.64 -4.14 -28.60
N VAL A 79 20.23 -4.97 -27.66
CA VAL A 79 18.84 -5.39 -27.48
C VAL A 79 18.19 -4.52 -26.39
N ARG A 80 17.10 -3.84 -26.77
CA ARG A 80 16.26 -3.06 -25.84
C ARG A 80 15.21 -3.99 -25.27
N SER A 81 15.10 -4.02 -23.93
CA SER A 81 13.97 -4.63 -23.24
C SER A 81 13.19 -3.57 -22.47
N PHE A 82 11.87 -3.67 -22.53
CA PHE A 82 10.94 -2.85 -21.77
C PHE A 82 10.11 -3.77 -20.90
N THR A 83 9.90 -3.39 -19.65
CA THR A 83 8.98 -4.09 -18.74
C THR A 83 8.23 -3.07 -17.92
N LYS A 84 6.89 -3.13 -17.95
CA LYS A 84 6.01 -2.37 -17.07
C LYS A 84 5.24 -3.36 -16.21
N THR A 85 5.17 -3.11 -14.91
CA THR A 85 4.56 -4.02 -13.95
C THR A 85 3.61 -3.26 -13.03
N TYR A 86 2.41 -3.82 -12.82
CA TYR A 86 1.49 -3.41 -11.77
C TYR A 86 1.46 -4.48 -10.69
N SER A 87 1.82 -4.13 -9.46
CA SER A 87 1.91 -5.06 -8.33
C SER A 87 0.83 -4.78 -7.29
N TYR A 88 0.18 -5.83 -6.81
CA TYR A 88 -0.76 -5.79 -5.68
C TYR A 88 -0.31 -6.74 -4.58
N PHE A 89 -0.62 -6.38 -3.35
CA PHE A 89 -0.47 -7.24 -2.19
C PHE A 89 -1.87 -7.62 -1.69
N LEU A 90 -2.11 -8.92 -1.58
CA LEU A 90 -3.41 -9.49 -1.26
C LEU A 90 -3.33 -10.31 0.03
N ALA A 91 -4.31 -10.15 0.92
CA ALA A 91 -4.52 -11.00 2.07
C ALA A 91 -5.78 -11.85 1.85
N PRO A 92 -5.70 -13.18 1.97
CA PRO A 92 -6.89 -14.03 1.85
C PRO A 92 -7.93 -13.69 2.91
N LYS A 93 -9.21 -13.71 2.55
CA LYS A 93 -10.32 -13.55 3.49
C LYS A 93 -10.69 -14.85 4.18
N ASN A 94 -10.64 -15.98 3.45
CA ASN A 94 -11.05 -17.29 3.90
C ASN A 94 -10.13 -18.38 3.33
N GLN A 95 -10.19 -19.57 3.93
CA GLN A 95 -9.58 -20.78 3.38
C GLN A 95 -10.38 -21.28 2.18
N GLY A 96 -9.71 -21.91 1.22
CA GLY A 96 -10.34 -22.49 0.04
C GLY A 96 -9.47 -22.42 -1.21
N ASN A 97 -10.03 -22.89 -2.32
CA ASN A 97 -9.41 -22.76 -3.63
C ASN A 97 -10.09 -21.61 -4.37
N PHE A 98 -9.31 -20.60 -4.72
CA PHE A 98 -9.79 -19.41 -5.39
C PHE A 98 -9.13 -19.25 -6.75
N THR A 99 -9.84 -18.65 -7.70
CA THR A 99 -9.28 -18.23 -8.98
C THR A 99 -9.21 -16.72 -8.99
N ILE A 100 -8.01 -16.18 -9.28
CA ILE A 100 -7.86 -14.77 -9.65
C ILE A 100 -8.07 -14.72 -11.16
N GLU A 101 -9.10 -14.03 -11.59
CA GLU A 101 -9.51 -13.93 -12.98
C GLU A 101 -8.54 -13.12 -13.83
N GLN A 102 -8.87 -12.93 -15.10
CA GLN A 102 -8.05 -12.22 -16.07
C GLN A 102 -7.96 -10.72 -15.75
N ALA A 103 -6.76 -10.17 -15.74
CA ALA A 103 -6.55 -8.74 -15.93
C ALA A 103 -6.60 -8.40 -17.42
N SER A 104 -6.87 -7.15 -17.77
CA SER A 104 -6.82 -6.67 -19.15
C SER A 104 -6.02 -5.37 -19.28
N ILE A 105 -5.42 -5.18 -20.46
CA ILE A 105 -4.72 -3.95 -20.84
C ILE A 105 -4.88 -3.70 -22.34
N THR A 106 -4.84 -2.46 -22.75
CA THR A 106 -4.85 -2.08 -24.16
C THR A 106 -3.44 -1.69 -24.59
N ILE A 107 -2.89 -2.37 -25.60
CA ILE A 107 -1.59 -2.08 -26.22
C ILE A 107 -1.82 -1.91 -27.72
N ASP A 108 -1.40 -0.77 -28.28
CA ASP A 108 -1.58 -0.43 -29.69
C ASP A 108 -3.04 -0.62 -30.19
N GLY A 109 -4.01 -0.25 -29.36
CA GLY A 109 -5.44 -0.35 -29.66
C GLY A 109 -6.03 -1.76 -29.55
N GLN A 110 -5.24 -2.78 -29.21
CA GLN A 110 -5.70 -4.15 -28.97
C GLN A 110 -5.74 -4.47 -27.49
N THR A 111 -6.78 -5.21 -27.07
CA THR A 111 -6.93 -5.64 -25.68
C THR A 111 -6.26 -7.01 -25.46
N TYR A 112 -5.32 -7.05 -24.54
CA TYR A 112 -4.65 -8.26 -24.07
C TYR A 112 -5.18 -8.66 -22.69
N LYS A 113 -5.23 -9.96 -22.43
CA LYS A 113 -5.71 -10.51 -21.15
C LYS A 113 -4.72 -11.51 -20.59
N THR A 114 -4.59 -11.54 -19.29
CA THR A 114 -3.78 -12.54 -18.59
C THR A 114 -4.50 -13.89 -18.50
N ILE A 115 -3.78 -14.93 -18.15
CA ILE A 115 -4.35 -16.25 -17.84
C ILE A 115 -4.80 -16.22 -16.37
N PRO A 116 -6.00 -16.77 -16.04
CA PRO A 116 -6.45 -16.90 -14.66
C PRO A 116 -5.47 -17.73 -13.80
N LEU A 117 -5.30 -17.33 -12.54
CA LEU A 117 -4.39 -17.98 -11.60
C LEU A 117 -5.16 -18.68 -10.48
N LYS A 118 -4.84 -19.94 -10.23
CA LYS A 118 -5.41 -20.72 -9.12
C LYS A 118 -4.57 -20.53 -7.88
N ILE A 119 -5.23 -20.18 -6.77
CA ILE A 119 -4.61 -19.96 -5.46
C ILE A 119 -5.27 -20.88 -4.45
N GLU A 120 -4.49 -21.72 -3.80
CA GLU A 120 -4.90 -22.56 -2.68
C GLU A 120 -4.62 -21.83 -1.37
N VAL A 121 -5.66 -21.52 -0.59
CA VAL A 121 -5.54 -20.93 0.74
C VAL A 121 -5.85 -21.99 1.78
N THR A 122 -4.83 -22.36 2.54
CA THR A 122 -4.92 -23.36 3.62
C THR A 122 -5.27 -22.71 4.95
N ALA A 123 -5.42 -23.53 6.00
CA ALA A 123 -5.48 -23.05 7.38
C ALA A 123 -4.30 -22.13 7.69
N ALA A 124 -4.46 -21.28 8.73
CA ALA A 124 -3.34 -20.49 9.22
C ALA A 124 -2.15 -21.42 9.49
N ILE A 125 -1.03 -21.10 8.87
CA ILE A 125 0.21 -21.81 9.15
C ILE A 125 0.83 -21.26 10.41
N ASP A 126 1.33 -22.15 11.24
CA ASP A 126 2.23 -21.78 12.33
C ASP A 126 3.55 -21.40 11.67
N ILE A 127 3.80 -20.10 11.49
CA ILE A 127 5.08 -19.62 11.01
C ILE A 127 6.06 -19.86 12.14
N PRO A 128 7.02 -20.80 12.02
CA PRO A 128 8.00 -20.99 13.07
C PRO A 128 8.67 -19.64 13.33
N LYS A 129 8.55 -19.14 14.55
CA LYS A 129 9.22 -17.92 14.97
C LYS A 129 10.70 -18.24 15.08
N ASP A 130 11.41 -18.22 13.93
CA ASP A 130 12.87 -18.21 14.00
C ASP A 130 13.30 -16.86 14.56
N PRO A 131 13.79 -16.81 15.80
CA PRO A 131 14.25 -15.55 16.39
C PRO A 131 15.40 -14.90 15.62
N ASN A 132 15.93 -15.57 14.61
CA ASN A 132 17.03 -15.08 13.77
C ASN A 132 16.56 -14.67 12.37
N ASP A 133 15.29 -14.93 12.02
CA ASP A 133 14.72 -14.49 10.74
C ASP A 133 14.62 -12.96 10.72
N PRO A 134 15.33 -12.27 9.80
CA PRO A 134 15.28 -10.82 9.69
C PRO A 134 13.87 -10.26 9.50
N ASP A 135 13.03 -10.94 8.74
CA ASP A 135 11.65 -10.50 8.48
C ASP A 135 10.78 -10.65 9.75
N TYR A 136 10.99 -11.70 10.52
CA TYR A 136 10.34 -11.87 11.82
C TYR A 136 10.78 -10.78 12.80
N LEU A 137 12.09 -10.53 12.92
CA LEU A 137 12.62 -9.47 13.77
C LEU A 137 12.11 -8.09 13.39
N ALA A 138 12.01 -7.82 12.08
CA ALA A 138 11.42 -6.57 11.58
C ALA A 138 9.93 -6.48 11.93
N ALA A 139 9.19 -7.62 11.89
CA ALA A 139 7.77 -7.67 12.24
C ALA A 139 7.49 -7.24 13.68
N GLU A 140 8.33 -7.71 14.60
CA GLU A 140 8.22 -7.40 16.03
C GLU A 140 8.76 -5.99 16.35
N SER A 141 9.59 -5.42 15.46
CA SER A 141 10.31 -4.18 15.73
C SER A 141 9.65 -2.92 15.16
N ILE A 142 8.67 -3.05 14.22
CA ILE A 142 8.10 -1.91 13.51
C ILE A 142 6.59 -2.03 13.45
N HIS A 143 5.90 -0.97 13.89
CA HIS A 143 4.44 -0.91 13.86
C HIS A 143 3.97 0.43 13.32
N LEU A 144 3.08 0.40 12.34
CA LEU A 144 2.40 1.58 11.83
C LEU A 144 0.98 1.60 12.40
N VAL A 145 0.63 2.67 13.10
CA VAL A 145 -0.63 2.78 13.84
C VAL A 145 -1.37 4.04 13.43
N ALA A 146 -2.69 3.93 13.22
CA ALA A 146 -3.61 5.06 13.12
C ALA A 146 -4.34 5.22 14.46
N GLU A 147 -4.10 6.34 15.13
CA GLU A 147 -4.81 6.73 16.34
C GLU A 147 -5.93 7.70 15.97
N ILE A 148 -7.16 7.43 16.42
CA ILE A 148 -8.34 8.25 16.16
C ILE A 148 -8.80 8.85 17.48
N SER A 149 -9.03 10.16 17.51
CA SER A 149 -9.44 10.86 18.74
C SER A 149 -10.81 10.43 19.26
N LYS A 150 -11.72 10.03 18.37
CA LYS A 150 -13.09 9.60 18.71
C LYS A 150 -13.65 8.66 17.65
N THR A 151 -14.19 7.53 18.07
CA THR A 151 -14.72 6.48 17.15
C THR A 151 -16.22 6.62 16.89
N ASN A 152 -16.95 7.45 17.66
CA ASN A 152 -18.38 7.69 17.52
C ASN A 152 -18.72 9.19 17.62
N PRO A 153 -18.22 9.99 16.66
CA PRO A 153 -18.51 11.42 16.60
C PRO A 153 -19.96 11.66 16.14
N TYR A 154 -20.41 12.89 16.31
CA TYR A 154 -21.60 13.38 15.62
C TYR A 154 -21.27 13.81 14.19
N LEU A 155 -22.30 13.92 13.35
CA LEU A 155 -22.18 14.51 12.01
C LEU A 155 -21.53 15.89 12.11
N ASN A 156 -20.53 16.18 11.27
CA ASN A 156 -19.71 17.40 11.26
C ASN A 156 -18.85 17.65 12.53
N GLU A 157 -18.80 16.72 13.48
CA GLU A 157 -17.87 16.83 14.61
C GLU A 157 -16.44 16.51 14.16
N ALA A 158 -15.50 17.40 14.50
CA ALA A 158 -14.09 17.22 14.17
C ALA A 158 -13.49 16.01 14.91
N ILE A 159 -12.87 15.12 14.19
CA ILE A 159 -12.01 14.06 14.72
C ILE A 159 -10.60 14.20 14.16
N THR A 160 -9.60 13.76 14.92
CA THR A 160 -8.21 13.76 14.47
C THR A 160 -7.74 12.34 14.27
N VAL A 161 -7.10 12.11 13.13
CA VAL A 161 -6.38 10.86 12.83
C VAL A 161 -4.89 11.17 12.83
N VAL A 162 -4.12 10.41 13.62
CA VAL A 162 -2.66 10.54 13.74
C VAL A 162 -2.02 9.22 13.35
N TYR A 163 -1.19 9.24 12.30
CA TYR A 163 -0.41 8.07 11.88
C TYR A 163 0.98 8.13 12.51
N LYS A 164 1.29 7.10 13.29
CA LYS A 164 2.56 6.97 14.02
C LYS A 164 3.30 5.72 13.57
N LEU A 165 4.58 5.89 13.26
CA LEU A 165 5.50 4.78 13.03
C LEU A 165 6.28 4.53 14.31
N TYR A 166 6.03 3.40 14.94
CA TYR A 166 6.78 2.91 16.12
C TYR A 166 7.93 2.03 15.66
N VAL A 167 9.09 2.25 16.21
CA VAL A 167 10.33 1.53 15.89
C VAL A 167 11.02 1.14 17.20
N SER A 168 11.35 -0.13 17.36
CA SER A 168 12.09 -0.65 18.52
C SER A 168 13.41 0.10 18.73
N PRO A 169 13.87 0.32 19.97
CA PRO A 169 15.10 1.06 20.23
C PRO A 169 16.34 0.51 19.51
N ASN A 170 16.38 -0.81 19.28
CA ASN A 170 17.51 -1.50 18.67
C ASN A 170 17.41 -1.67 17.16
N THR A 171 16.40 -1.08 16.52
CA THR A 171 16.16 -1.18 15.07
C THR A 171 16.48 0.15 14.41
N GLY A 172 17.28 0.12 13.34
CA GLY A 172 17.53 1.26 12.48
C GLY A 172 16.51 1.33 11.34
N VAL A 173 16.08 2.52 10.94
CA VAL A 173 15.33 2.72 9.71
C VAL A 173 16.26 3.35 8.69
N ASP A 174 16.50 2.64 7.56
CA ASP A 174 17.37 3.13 6.50
C ASP A 174 16.60 4.02 5.53
N ASN A 175 15.44 3.53 5.12
CA ASN A 175 14.56 4.22 4.15
C ASN A 175 13.12 3.76 4.33
N TRP A 176 12.18 4.61 3.95
CA TRP A 176 10.76 4.27 3.86
C TRP A 176 10.10 5.01 2.70
N GLN A 177 9.09 4.40 2.11
CA GLN A 177 8.30 4.96 1.04
C GLN A 177 6.81 4.71 1.32
N GLU A 178 5.99 5.73 1.13
CA GLU A 178 4.54 5.60 1.17
C GLU A 178 4.06 4.88 -0.10
N THR A 179 3.40 3.74 0.07
CA THR A 179 2.87 2.93 -1.03
C THR A 179 1.37 3.05 -1.16
N ASN A 180 0.68 3.42 -0.07
CA ASN A 180 -0.74 3.77 -0.11
C ASN A 180 -1.02 4.94 0.83
N SER A 181 -1.65 5.98 0.28
CA SER A 181 -2.12 7.15 1.01
C SER A 181 -3.59 6.97 1.38
N PRO A 182 -4.00 7.22 2.63
CA PRO A 182 -5.39 7.10 3.01
C PRO A 182 -6.26 8.12 2.26
N ARG A 183 -7.36 7.65 1.69
CA ARG A 183 -8.43 8.49 1.18
C ARG A 183 -9.52 8.58 2.23
N TYR A 184 -10.10 9.75 2.38
CA TYR A 184 -11.12 10.04 3.38
C TYR A 184 -12.46 10.25 2.67
N ASN A 185 -12.98 9.16 2.09
CA ASN A 185 -14.30 9.18 1.46
C ASN A 185 -15.36 9.51 2.51
N ASP A 186 -16.33 10.36 2.14
CA ASP A 186 -17.39 10.82 3.05
C ASP A 186 -16.94 11.72 4.22
N PHE A 187 -15.71 12.26 4.14
CA PHE A 187 -15.19 13.26 5.06
C PHE A 187 -14.75 14.53 4.33
N TRP A 188 -14.95 15.68 4.94
CA TRP A 188 -14.10 16.81 4.66
C TRP A 188 -12.82 16.66 5.50
N SER A 189 -11.66 16.87 4.89
CA SER A 189 -10.39 16.60 5.54
C SER A 189 -9.42 17.77 5.44
N GLN A 190 -8.67 18.03 6.51
CA GLN A 190 -7.60 19.03 6.56
C GLN A 190 -6.34 18.39 7.13
N ASN A 191 -5.27 18.33 6.33
CA ASN A 191 -3.97 17.93 6.82
C ASN A 191 -3.38 19.05 7.69
N ILE A 192 -2.81 18.64 8.82
CA ILE A 192 -2.08 19.55 9.69
C ILE A 192 -0.61 19.50 9.28
N ASP A 193 -0.08 20.66 8.89
CA ASP A 193 1.35 20.79 8.60
C ASP A 193 2.16 20.57 9.88
N MET A 194 3.08 19.61 9.83
CA MET A 194 3.93 19.23 10.95
C MET A 194 5.37 19.66 10.64
N GLN A 195 5.67 20.93 10.90
CA GLN A 195 7.04 21.42 10.76
C GLN A 195 7.95 20.80 11.83
N GLY A 196 9.14 20.34 11.41
CA GLY A 196 10.17 19.87 12.33
C GLY A 196 9.80 18.56 13.04
N GLN A 197 9.34 17.55 12.30
CA GLN A 197 9.06 16.20 12.84
C GLN A 197 10.27 15.69 13.65
N LYS A 198 10.04 15.35 14.90
CA LYS A 198 11.05 14.81 15.82
C LYS A 198 10.68 13.40 16.22
N VAL A 199 11.70 12.54 16.28
CA VAL A 199 11.56 11.23 16.90
C VAL A 199 11.33 11.41 18.39
N GLN A 200 10.28 10.77 18.89
CA GLN A 200 9.87 10.78 20.28
C GLN A 200 10.02 9.39 20.87
N THR A 201 10.06 9.29 22.19
CA THR A 201 10.01 8.03 22.93
C THR A 201 8.61 7.83 23.50
N GLY A 202 8.16 6.57 23.52
CA GLY A 202 6.86 6.20 24.07
C GLY A 202 6.72 4.71 24.19
N THR A 203 5.59 4.24 24.67
CA THR A 203 5.30 2.81 24.82
C THR A 203 4.32 2.34 23.73
N PHE A 204 4.55 1.13 23.24
CA PHE A 204 3.60 0.41 22.38
C PHE A 204 3.44 -1.01 22.93
N ASN A 205 2.20 -1.43 23.22
CA ASN A 205 1.88 -2.72 23.87
C ASN A 205 2.64 -2.98 25.17
N GLY A 206 3.00 -1.91 25.91
CA GLY A 206 3.71 -2.02 27.19
C GLY A 206 5.24 -2.07 27.07
N GLU A 207 5.79 -2.02 25.88
CA GLU A 207 7.23 -1.98 25.61
C GLU A 207 7.68 -0.59 25.16
N ASP A 208 8.95 -0.27 25.37
CA ASP A 208 9.54 1.01 24.97
C ASP A 208 9.82 1.03 23.47
N TYR A 209 9.35 2.09 22.80
CA TYR A 209 9.57 2.35 21.39
C TYR A 209 9.98 3.81 21.17
N ARG A 210 10.68 4.05 20.06
CA ARG A 210 10.76 5.38 19.45
C ARG A 210 9.64 5.49 18.44
N PHE A 211 9.02 6.64 18.31
CA PHE A 211 8.01 6.85 17.29
C PHE A 211 8.16 8.18 16.56
N LEU A 212 7.72 8.20 15.33
CA LEU A 212 7.59 9.39 14.50
C LEU A 212 6.13 9.56 14.09
N VAL A 213 5.61 10.77 14.27
CA VAL A 213 4.30 11.14 13.70
C VAL A 213 4.50 11.44 12.22
N LEU A 214 3.94 10.60 11.36
CA LEU A 214 4.07 10.74 9.91
C LEU A 214 3.04 11.69 9.31
N ARG A 215 1.81 11.62 9.83
CA ARG A 215 0.68 12.42 9.33
C ARG A 215 -0.30 12.69 10.45
N LYS A 216 -0.86 13.88 10.45
CA LYS A 216 -1.99 14.28 11.30
C LYS A 216 -3.04 14.95 10.44
N THR A 217 -4.26 14.44 10.46
CA THR A 217 -5.37 14.94 9.66
C THR A 217 -6.58 15.16 10.53
N VAL A 218 -7.24 16.29 10.40
CA VAL A 218 -8.56 16.54 10.97
C VAL A 218 -9.60 16.15 9.94
N LEU A 219 -10.57 15.35 10.37
CA LEU A 219 -11.67 14.84 9.55
C LEU A 219 -13.00 15.32 10.12
N TYR A 220 -13.91 15.74 9.23
CA TYR A 220 -15.28 16.10 9.55
C TYR A 220 -16.21 15.16 8.77
N PRO A 221 -16.90 14.22 9.45
CA PRO A 221 -17.81 13.29 8.79
C PRO A 221 -18.95 14.03 8.09
N GLN A 222 -19.21 13.68 6.82
CA GLN A 222 -20.26 14.30 6.01
C GLN A 222 -21.51 13.43 5.90
N LYS A 223 -21.48 12.23 6.46
CA LYS A 223 -22.59 11.27 6.50
C LYS A 223 -22.68 10.60 7.86
N THR A 224 -23.87 10.15 8.23
CA THR A 224 -24.11 9.33 9.42
C THR A 224 -23.92 7.85 9.15
N GLY A 225 -23.72 7.04 10.21
CA GLY A 225 -23.49 5.61 10.15
C GLY A 225 -22.01 5.25 10.10
N LYS A 226 -21.73 4.03 9.65
CA LYS A 226 -20.36 3.51 9.60
C LYS A 226 -19.59 4.10 8.43
N LEU A 227 -18.49 4.76 8.71
CA LEU A 227 -17.56 5.32 7.73
C LEU A 227 -16.18 4.72 7.93
N ASP A 228 -15.54 4.36 6.82
CA ASP A 228 -14.21 3.75 6.83
C ASP A 228 -13.13 4.80 6.55
N ILE A 229 -12.02 4.67 7.29
CA ILE A 229 -10.79 5.43 7.10
C ILE A 229 -9.77 4.47 6.54
N GLU A 230 -9.36 4.71 5.30
CA GLU A 230 -8.38 3.87 4.59
C GLU A 230 -7.01 3.91 5.30
N PRO A 231 -6.23 2.82 5.22
CA PRO A 231 -4.95 2.74 5.89
C PRO A 231 -3.86 3.53 5.16
N LEU A 232 -2.96 4.14 5.93
CA LEU A 232 -1.63 4.46 5.44
C LEU A 232 -0.82 3.17 5.35
N THR A 233 -0.08 2.98 4.26
CA THR A 233 0.81 1.83 4.06
C THR A 233 2.19 2.30 3.62
N LEU A 234 3.22 1.72 4.20
CA LEU A 234 4.62 2.06 3.92
C LEU A 234 5.41 0.80 3.58
N ASP A 235 6.32 0.92 2.63
CA ASP A 235 7.44 -0.01 2.47
C ASP A 235 8.65 0.55 3.21
N ILE A 236 9.23 -0.24 4.10
CA ILE A 236 10.29 0.20 5.01
C ILE A 236 11.47 -0.77 4.90
N SER A 237 12.66 -0.20 4.75
CA SER A 237 13.93 -0.91 4.86
C SER A 237 14.54 -0.62 6.23
N VAL A 238 14.88 -1.66 6.96
CA VAL A 238 15.36 -1.55 8.33
C VAL A 238 16.58 -2.41 8.61
N GLN A 239 17.34 -2.01 9.61
CA GLN A 239 18.44 -2.77 10.19
C GLN A 239 17.96 -3.37 11.51
N VAL A 240 17.87 -4.69 11.58
CA VAL A 240 17.47 -5.42 12.78
C VAL A 240 18.64 -6.18 13.39
N PRO A 241 18.75 -6.24 14.74
CA PRO A 241 19.84 -6.95 15.40
C PRO A 241 19.67 -8.46 15.28
N THR A 242 20.71 -9.15 14.86
CA THR A 242 20.74 -10.61 14.86
C THR A 242 21.25 -11.17 16.21
N ASN A 243 21.13 -12.47 16.42
CA ASN A 243 21.75 -13.14 17.57
C ASN A 243 23.26 -13.35 17.40
N ARG A 244 23.83 -13.05 16.24
CA ARG A 244 25.27 -13.12 15.97
C ARG A 244 25.97 -11.88 16.54
N ARG A 245 27.18 -12.09 17.07
CA ARG A 245 28.01 -11.01 17.62
C ARG A 245 29.32 -10.91 16.87
N ASP A 246 29.83 -9.69 16.78
CA ASP A 246 31.19 -9.43 16.29
C ASP A 246 32.25 -9.79 17.36
N ILE A 247 33.51 -9.67 16.99
CA ILE A 247 34.66 -9.94 17.89
C ILE A 247 34.70 -9.05 19.14
N PHE A 248 33.98 -7.94 19.14
CA PHE A 248 33.84 -7.01 20.27
C PHE A 248 32.55 -7.23 21.07
N GLY A 249 31.79 -8.30 20.79
CA GLY A 249 30.56 -8.66 21.47
C GLY A 249 29.32 -7.85 21.05
N ARG A 250 29.40 -6.97 20.04
CA ARG A 250 28.27 -6.18 19.52
C ARG A 250 27.41 -7.06 18.62
N ARG A 251 26.08 -6.92 18.68
CA ARG A 251 25.17 -7.63 17.77
C ARG A 251 25.39 -7.17 16.34
N LEU A 252 25.50 -8.13 15.43
CA LEU A 252 25.50 -7.87 14.01
C LEU A 252 24.10 -7.46 13.57
N MET A 253 24.04 -6.42 12.75
CA MET A 253 22.79 -5.95 12.12
C MET A 253 22.59 -6.65 10.78
N THR A 254 21.35 -6.88 10.42
CA THR A 254 20.96 -7.38 9.10
C THR A 254 19.83 -6.54 8.54
N GLN A 255 19.82 -6.38 7.23
CA GLN A 255 18.77 -5.64 6.55
C GLN A 255 17.53 -6.51 6.35
N ALA A 256 16.37 -5.93 6.58
CA ALA A 256 15.07 -6.49 6.25
C ALA A 256 14.22 -5.45 5.53
N HIS A 257 13.32 -5.92 4.66
CA HIS A 257 12.35 -5.08 3.94
C HIS A 257 10.94 -5.49 4.35
N ARG A 258 10.11 -4.50 4.67
CA ARG A 258 8.78 -4.79 5.15
C ARG A 258 7.76 -3.76 4.69
N THR A 259 6.60 -4.27 4.25
CA THR A 259 5.39 -3.46 4.07
C THR A 259 4.61 -3.45 5.38
N VAL A 260 4.38 -2.27 5.95
CA VAL A 260 3.56 -2.07 7.16
C VAL A 260 2.34 -1.23 6.85
N SER A 261 1.21 -1.55 7.46
CA SER A 261 -0.05 -0.85 7.27
C SER A 261 -0.68 -0.50 8.61
N ALA A 262 -1.27 0.69 8.70
CA ALA A 262 -2.01 1.12 9.90
C ALA A 262 -3.36 0.39 10.11
N GLY A 263 -3.74 -0.46 9.14
CA GLY A 263 -5.03 -1.15 9.12
C GLY A 263 -6.21 -0.21 8.86
N ASN A 264 -7.30 -0.78 8.35
CA ASN A 264 -8.56 -0.05 8.19
C ASN A 264 -9.12 0.32 9.55
N LYS A 265 -9.69 1.52 9.65
CA LYS A 265 -10.42 1.98 10.84
C LYS A 265 -11.84 2.34 10.43
N THR A 266 -12.81 1.93 11.22
CA THR A 266 -14.22 2.27 11.03
C THR A 266 -14.68 3.12 12.21
N ILE A 267 -15.37 4.20 11.93
CA ILE A 267 -16.07 5.03 12.93
C ILE A 267 -17.57 4.92 12.74
N ASP A 268 -18.34 5.16 13.81
CA ASP A 268 -19.81 5.16 13.79
C ASP A 268 -20.35 6.57 14.06
N VAL A 269 -20.73 7.27 13.01
CA VAL A 269 -21.14 8.67 13.04
C VAL A 269 -22.60 8.80 13.43
N LYS A 270 -22.86 9.49 14.55
CA LYS A 270 -24.20 9.72 15.09
C LYS A 270 -24.89 10.89 14.39
N PRO A 271 -26.20 10.83 14.18
CA PRO A 271 -26.97 11.99 13.77
C PRO A 271 -26.96 13.05 14.89
N LEU A 272 -27.10 14.31 14.50
CA LEU A 272 -27.25 15.40 15.47
C LEU A 272 -28.59 15.25 16.22
N PRO A 273 -28.63 15.53 17.55
CA PRO A 273 -29.88 15.56 18.31
C PRO A 273 -30.84 16.63 17.75
N GLU A 274 -32.08 16.25 17.50
CA GLU A 274 -33.10 17.19 17.06
C GLU A 274 -33.73 17.96 18.27
N VAL A 275 -33.72 17.32 19.46
CA VAL A 275 -34.25 17.94 20.67
C VAL A 275 -33.27 18.97 21.19
N GLY A 276 -33.72 20.21 21.34
CA GLY A 276 -32.92 21.34 21.83
C GLY A 276 -32.07 22.02 20.75
N LYS A 277 -32.25 21.68 19.48
CA LYS A 277 -31.56 22.31 18.36
C LYS A 277 -32.06 23.80 18.21
N PRO A 278 -31.19 24.80 18.28
CA PRO A 278 -31.55 26.20 18.08
C PRO A 278 -32.12 26.43 16.67
N ALA A 279 -33.06 27.40 16.55
CA ALA A 279 -33.65 27.73 15.25
C ALA A 279 -32.62 28.33 14.27
N ASP A 280 -31.57 28.95 14.79
CA ASP A 280 -30.44 29.58 14.07
C ASP A 280 -29.18 28.72 14.06
N PHE A 281 -29.32 27.41 14.23
CA PHE A 281 -28.20 26.49 14.26
C PHE A 281 -27.31 26.61 13.00
N SER A 282 -26.07 27.05 13.19
CA SER A 282 -25.11 27.32 12.10
C SER A 282 -24.47 26.08 11.47
N GLY A 283 -24.69 24.87 12.01
CA GLY A 283 -24.02 23.63 11.58
C GLY A 283 -22.71 23.37 12.30
N ALA A 284 -22.25 24.28 13.19
CA ALA A 284 -21.02 24.07 13.95
C ALA A 284 -21.23 23.04 15.07
N VAL A 285 -20.35 21.99 15.10
CA VAL A 285 -20.41 20.92 16.10
C VAL A 285 -19.04 20.74 16.73
N GLY A 286 -18.97 20.86 18.06
CA GLY A 286 -17.72 20.76 18.83
C GLY A 286 -17.60 21.81 19.92
N ASP A 287 -16.45 21.86 20.59
CA ASP A 287 -16.09 22.87 21.56
C ASP A 287 -15.36 24.03 20.86
N PHE A 288 -15.88 25.21 20.98
CA PHE A 288 -15.32 26.41 20.34
C PHE A 288 -14.89 27.43 21.36
N SER A 289 -13.76 28.09 21.14
CA SER A 289 -13.36 29.31 21.80
C SER A 289 -13.33 30.45 20.79
N PHE A 290 -13.91 31.58 21.15
CA PHE A 290 -13.95 32.76 20.30
C PHE A 290 -13.28 33.93 21.01
N ASN A 291 -12.19 34.45 20.42
CA ASN A 291 -11.46 35.57 20.92
C ASN A 291 -11.49 36.73 19.90
N VAL A 292 -11.89 37.89 20.30
CA VAL A 292 -11.86 39.11 19.48
C VAL A 292 -10.82 40.05 20.03
N THR A 293 -9.87 40.46 19.21
CA THR A 293 -8.92 41.53 19.53
C THR A 293 -9.11 42.68 18.55
N MET A 294 -9.32 43.87 19.08
CA MET A 294 -9.37 45.10 18.29
C MET A 294 -7.97 45.74 18.28
N SER A 295 -7.45 46.08 17.11
CA SER A 295 -6.15 46.76 16.96
C SER A 295 -6.20 48.26 17.26
N LYS A 296 -7.42 48.86 17.17
CA LYS A 296 -7.68 50.27 17.52
C LYS A 296 -9.06 50.40 18.16
N THR A 297 -9.18 51.20 19.19
CA THR A 297 -10.43 51.53 19.88
C THR A 297 -11.05 52.86 19.40
N GLU A 298 -10.30 53.65 18.62
CA GLU A 298 -10.73 54.90 18.02
C GLU A 298 -10.28 54.99 16.56
N LEU A 299 -11.12 55.59 15.71
CA LEU A 299 -10.83 55.88 14.28
C LEU A 299 -10.17 57.23 14.12
#